data_d2788e153a69e48ce596cd5cc668bc54
#
_entry.id   d2788e153a69e48ce596cd5cc668bc54
#
_cell.length_a   1.000
_cell.length_b   1.000
_cell.length_c   1.000
_cell.angle_alpha   90.00
_cell.angle_beta   90.00
_cell.angle_gamma   90.00
#
_symmetry.space_group_name_H-M   'P 1'
#
loop_
_entity.id
_entity.type
_entity.pdbx_description
1 polymer ?
#
loop_
_entity_poly.entity_id
_entity_poly.type
_entity_poly.pdbx_seq_one_letter_code
_entity_poly.pdbx_strand_id
1 'polypeptide(L)'
;MPEYCRSYDYLCRQKKYKSMEIKQLEPKEKVLTFFGEFKSANVESAIKEIVKINISDQEYLKQCRQWAIDNGQDQSPAKLTPIEFFLSTYGGACYDGLALHDVIESSNTPIEVICTGKIMSMGVIVALGAKVRKAYRNTTFMIHQVSGLSFGTLREMEDTVAEASRINEILFNIIKSKTKVTEEQLNEVLQKKKDWFMTAEEALELGILTELV
;
A
#
# COMPACT_ATOMS: atom_id res chain seq x y z
N MET A 1 58.79 -11.74 -10.30
CA MET A 1 57.46 -11.12 -10.40
C MET A 1 57.16 -10.43 -9.08
N PRO A 2 56.87 -9.12 -9.06
CA PRO A 2 56.77 -8.36 -7.82
C PRO A 2 55.57 -8.75 -7.00
N GLU A 3 55.70 -8.86 -5.70
CA GLU A 3 54.65 -9.14 -4.70
C GLU A 3 53.49 -8.14 -4.75
N TYR A 4 53.63 -7.01 -5.38
CA TYR A 4 52.63 -5.97 -5.54
C TYR A 4 51.43 -6.40 -6.40
N CYS A 5 51.57 -7.35 -7.32
CA CYS A 5 50.47 -7.82 -8.15
C CYS A 5 49.50 -8.79 -7.43
N ARG A 6 49.98 -9.50 -6.39
CA ARG A 6 49.12 -10.45 -5.65
C ARG A 6 48.17 -9.76 -4.69
N SER A 7 48.55 -8.62 -4.12
CA SER A 7 47.68 -7.89 -3.18
C SER A 7 46.51 -7.18 -3.89
N TYR A 8 46.76 -6.69 -5.13
CA TYR A 8 45.70 -6.01 -5.91
C TYR A 8 44.62 -6.99 -6.40
N ASP A 9 45.04 -8.17 -6.83
CA ASP A 9 44.13 -9.24 -7.29
C ASP A 9 43.29 -9.83 -6.13
N TYR A 10 43.92 -9.93 -4.93
CA TYR A 10 43.21 -10.39 -3.72
C TYR A 10 42.16 -9.37 -3.26
N LEU A 11 42.47 -8.06 -3.27
CA LEU A 11 41.56 -6.98 -2.92
C LEU A 11 40.45 -6.82 -3.96
N CYS A 12 40.74 -6.99 -5.27
CA CYS A 12 39.70 -6.99 -6.31
C CYS A 12 38.76 -8.20 -6.21
N ARG A 13 39.29 -9.39 -5.88
CA ARG A 13 38.45 -10.58 -5.63
C ARG A 13 37.61 -10.41 -4.40
N GLN A 14 38.13 -9.90 -3.29
CA GLN A 14 37.40 -9.61 -2.07
C GLN A 14 36.26 -8.57 -2.31
N LYS A 15 36.54 -7.50 -3.07
CA LYS A 15 35.53 -6.50 -3.46
C LYS A 15 34.41 -7.11 -4.35
N LYS A 16 34.77 -8.01 -5.27
CA LYS A 16 33.85 -8.70 -6.16
C LYS A 16 32.99 -9.72 -5.40
N TYR A 17 33.56 -10.43 -4.44
CA TYR A 17 32.81 -11.35 -3.57
C TYR A 17 31.86 -10.61 -2.64
N LYS A 18 32.30 -9.52 -1.97
CA LYS A 18 31.44 -8.71 -1.09
C LYS A 18 30.30 -8.02 -1.86
N SER A 19 30.54 -7.56 -3.11
CA SER A 19 29.48 -6.98 -3.95
C SER A 19 28.47 -8.02 -4.45
N MET A 20 28.89 -9.28 -4.61
CA MET A 20 27.99 -10.40 -4.92
C MET A 20 27.12 -10.79 -3.71
N GLU A 21 27.65 -10.78 -2.48
CA GLU A 21 26.88 -11.08 -1.26
C GLU A 21 25.77 -10.07 -1.02
N ILE A 22 25.99 -8.78 -1.27
CA ILE A 22 24.94 -7.75 -1.11
C ILE A 22 23.83 -7.89 -2.14
N LYS A 23 24.13 -8.23 -3.40
CA LYS A 23 23.12 -8.50 -4.43
C LYS A 23 22.27 -9.74 -4.17
N GLN A 24 22.77 -10.70 -3.36
CA GLN A 24 22.02 -11.90 -2.98
C GLN A 24 21.03 -11.66 -1.85
N LEU A 25 21.16 -10.54 -1.13
CA LEU A 25 20.31 -10.21 0.02
C LEU A 25 19.06 -9.42 -0.36
N GLU A 26 19.03 -8.77 -1.54
CA GLU A 26 17.87 -8.04 -2.01
C GLU A 26 16.73 -9.01 -2.34
N PRO A 27 15.52 -8.84 -1.74
CA PRO A 27 14.38 -9.69 -2.06
C PRO A 27 14.06 -9.58 -3.55
N LYS A 28 14.11 -10.70 -4.28
CA LYS A 28 14.02 -10.72 -5.75
C LYS A 28 12.64 -10.35 -6.27
N GLU A 29 11.60 -10.60 -5.48
CA GLU A 29 10.21 -10.33 -5.85
C GLU A 29 9.45 -9.79 -4.65
N LYS A 30 8.80 -8.64 -4.81
CA LYS A 30 7.95 -8.01 -3.81
C LYS A 30 6.56 -7.80 -4.40
N VAL A 31 5.96 -8.89 -4.86
CA VAL A 31 4.62 -8.88 -5.43
C VAL A 31 3.64 -9.47 -4.44
N LEU A 32 2.62 -8.69 -4.07
CA LEU A 32 1.51 -9.12 -3.26
C LEU A 32 0.21 -8.99 -4.05
N THR A 33 -0.73 -9.89 -3.80
CA THR A 33 -2.04 -9.86 -4.44
C THR A 33 -3.14 -9.91 -3.40
N PHE A 34 -4.14 -9.04 -3.53
CA PHE A 34 -5.35 -9.06 -2.71
C PHE A 34 -6.58 -9.04 -3.61
N PHE A 35 -7.26 -10.17 -3.70
CA PHE A 35 -8.48 -10.35 -4.48
C PHE A 35 -9.59 -10.86 -3.58
N GLY A 36 -10.68 -10.10 -3.48
CA GLY A 36 -11.84 -10.47 -2.67
C GLY A 36 -12.26 -9.41 -1.67
N GLU A 37 -13.08 -9.79 -0.69
CA GLU A 37 -13.58 -8.89 0.36
C GLU A 37 -12.56 -8.68 1.47
N PHE A 38 -12.57 -7.50 2.09
CA PHE A 38 -11.84 -7.28 3.34
C PHE A 38 -12.52 -8.02 4.49
N LYS A 39 -11.85 -9.08 4.93
CA LYS A 39 -12.19 -9.89 6.10
C LYS A 39 -10.92 -10.07 6.92
N SER A 40 -11.05 -10.19 8.23
CA SER A 40 -9.90 -10.24 9.15
C SER A 40 -8.81 -11.23 8.70
N ALA A 41 -9.20 -12.44 8.25
CA ALA A 41 -8.22 -13.44 7.81
C ALA A 41 -7.39 -13.02 6.57
N ASN A 42 -8.05 -12.40 5.56
CA ASN A 42 -7.37 -11.96 4.33
C ASN A 42 -6.47 -10.76 4.62
N VAL A 43 -6.95 -9.84 5.42
CA VAL A 43 -6.23 -8.62 5.81
C VAL A 43 -5.04 -8.97 6.71
N GLU A 44 -5.23 -9.85 7.67
CA GLU A 44 -4.12 -10.36 8.51
C GLU A 44 -3.00 -10.97 7.66
N SER A 45 -3.38 -11.78 6.66
CA SER A 45 -2.40 -12.39 5.75
C SER A 45 -1.61 -11.33 4.96
N ALA A 46 -2.31 -10.33 4.39
CA ALA A 46 -1.66 -9.24 3.65
C ALA A 46 -0.73 -8.42 4.55
N ILE A 47 -1.19 -8.06 5.75
CA ILE A 47 -0.38 -7.31 6.73
C ILE A 47 0.87 -8.10 7.12
N LYS A 48 0.74 -9.40 7.39
CA LYS A 48 1.89 -10.26 7.73
C LYS A 48 2.96 -10.26 6.64
N GLU A 49 2.56 -10.34 5.37
CA GLU A 49 3.52 -10.31 4.26
C GLU A 49 4.20 -8.93 4.12
N ILE A 50 3.45 -7.83 4.24
CA ILE A 50 4.03 -6.47 4.24
C ILE A 50 5.05 -6.32 5.37
N VAL A 51 4.69 -6.76 6.58
CA VAL A 51 5.58 -6.68 7.76
C VAL A 51 6.84 -7.52 7.56
N LYS A 52 6.73 -8.74 7.02
CA LYS A 52 7.90 -9.59 6.72
C LYS A 52 8.86 -8.90 5.73
N ILE A 53 8.32 -8.31 4.66
CA ILE A 53 9.11 -7.58 3.68
C ILE A 53 9.80 -6.39 4.35
N ASN A 54 9.08 -5.60 5.16
CA ASN A 54 9.65 -4.47 5.88
C ASN A 54 10.81 -4.89 6.80
N ILE A 55 10.67 -5.99 7.52
CA ILE A 55 11.74 -6.52 8.40
C ILE A 55 12.96 -6.92 7.56
N SER A 56 12.75 -7.66 6.47
CA SER A 56 13.82 -8.09 5.57
C SER A 56 14.56 -6.91 4.96
N ASP A 57 13.83 -5.89 4.51
CA ASP A 57 14.40 -4.68 3.91
C ASP A 57 15.18 -3.83 4.94
N GLN A 58 14.70 -3.75 6.17
CA GLN A 58 15.42 -3.07 7.24
C GLN A 58 16.76 -3.76 7.55
N GLU A 59 16.78 -5.09 7.57
CA GLU A 59 18.01 -5.85 7.76
C GLU A 59 18.98 -5.66 6.58
N TYR A 60 18.48 -5.71 5.34
CA TYR A 60 19.24 -5.40 4.14
C TYR A 60 19.87 -4.00 4.21
N LEU A 61 19.10 -2.97 4.60
CA LEU A 61 19.61 -1.61 4.74
C LEU A 61 20.70 -1.49 5.81
N LYS A 62 20.57 -2.20 6.93
CA LYS A 62 21.61 -2.26 7.98
C LYS A 62 22.90 -2.85 7.45
N GLN A 63 22.81 -3.97 6.73
CA GLN A 63 23.98 -4.64 6.16
C GLN A 63 24.67 -3.77 5.10
N CYS A 64 23.89 -3.11 4.24
CA CYS A 64 24.44 -2.17 3.25
C CYS A 64 25.12 -0.97 3.91
N ARG A 65 24.56 -0.43 5.00
CA ARG A 65 25.16 0.66 5.76
C ARG A 65 26.48 0.21 6.40
N GLN A 66 26.51 -0.96 7.03
CA GLN A 66 27.72 -1.50 7.62
C GLN A 66 28.82 -1.71 6.56
N TRP A 67 28.43 -2.26 5.41
CA TRP A 67 29.35 -2.41 4.28
C TRP A 67 29.94 -1.07 3.80
N ALA A 68 29.12 -0.02 3.72
CA ALA A 68 29.58 1.32 3.33
C ALA A 68 30.61 1.85 4.34
N ILE A 69 30.34 1.72 5.64
CA ILE A 69 31.28 2.11 6.71
C ILE A 69 32.61 1.35 6.58
N ASP A 70 32.56 0.03 6.44
CA ASP A 70 33.74 -0.82 6.33
C ASP A 70 34.60 -0.53 5.08
N ASN A 71 33.99 0.10 4.06
CA ASN A 71 34.66 0.46 2.80
C ASN A 71 34.93 1.97 2.67
N GLY A 72 34.75 2.76 3.74
CA GLY A 72 35.04 4.20 3.76
C GLY A 72 34.15 5.00 2.81
N GLN A 73 32.90 4.57 2.61
CA GLN A 73 31.90 5.28 1.80
C GLN A 73 30.96 6.09 2.68
N ASP A 74 30.67 7.34 2.32
CA ASP A 74 29.81 8.24 3.08
C ASP A 74 28.33 7.85 3.01
N GLN A 75 27.91 7.14 1.96
CA GLN A 75 26.51 6.77 1.75
C GLN A 75 26.37 5.29 1.41
N SER A 76 25.30 4.68 1.93
CA SER A 76 24.90 3.33 1.56
C SER A 76 24.42 3.30 0.11
N PRO A 77 24.88 2.36 -0.74
CA PRO A 77 24.41 2.20 -2.11
C PRO A 77 23.00 1.59 -2.21
N ALA A 78 22.40 1.24 -1.08
CA ALA A 78 21.15 0.49 -1.03
C ALA A 78 19.94 1.36 -1.43
N LYS A 79 19.17 0.86 -2.39
CA LYS A 79 17.87 1.39 -2.78
C LYS A 79 16.85 0.27 -2.68
N LEU A 80 15.75 0.50 -1.96
CA LEU A 80 14.67 -0.47 -1.87
C LEU A 80 13.83 -0.45 -3.16
N THR A 81 13.51 -1.65 -3.68
CA THR A 81 12.46 -1.81 -4.68
C THR A 81 11.09 -1.74 -3.99
N PRO A 82 10.09 -1.10 -4.60
CA PRO A 82 8.74 -1.06 -4.03
C PRO A 82 8.09 -2.46 -3.99
N ILE A 83 7.11 -2.59 -3.11
CA ILE A 83 6.17 -3.71 -3.13
C ILE A 83 5.11 -3.38 -4.18
N GLU A 84 4.94 -4.23 -5.18
CA GLU A 84 3.83 -4.19 -6.12
C GLU A 84 2.61 -4.88 -5.48
N PHE A 85 1.60 -4.10 -5.09
CA PHE A 85 0.40 -4.61 -4.44
C PHE A 85 -0.80 -4.59 -5.39
N PHE A 86 -1.09 -5.74 -6.02
CA PHE A 86 -2.23 -5.90 -6.91
C PHE A 86 -3.52 -6.01 -6.12
N LEU A 87 -4.45 -5.10 -6.37
CA LEU A 87 -5.72 -5.00 -5.66
C LEU A 87 -6.91 -5.15 -6.59
N SER A 88 -7.86 -6.02 -6.22
CA SER A 88 -9.17 -6.15 -6.85
C SER A 88 -10.23 -6.54 -5.81
N THR A 89 -11.20 -5.65 -5.53
CA THR A 89 -12.12 -5.86 -4.42
C THR A 89 -13.45 -5.12 -4.61
N TYR A 90 -14.52 -5.71 -4.10
CA TYR A 90 -15.80 -5.03 -3.88
C TYR A 90 -15.84 -4.21 -2.58
N GLY A 91 -14.81 -4.30 -1.72
CA GLY A 91 -14.79 -3.68 -0.40
C GLY A 91 -14.87 -4.74 0.71
N GLY A 92 -15.50 -4.41 1.81
CA GLY A 92 -15.69 -5.30 2.96
C GLY A 92 -15.67 -4.56 4.29
N ALA A 93 -15.25 -5.24 5.36
CA ALA A 93 -15.25 -4.69 6.71
C ALA A 93 -14.39 -3.42 6.83
N CYS A 94 -14.98 -2.34 7.34
CA CYS A 94 -14.33 -1.03 7.42
C CYS A 94 -13.09 -1.05 8.32
N TYR A 95 -13.17 -1.70 9.49
CA TYR A 95 -12.03 -1.76 10.41
C TYR A 95 -10.85 -2.55 9.85
N ASP A 96 -11.12 -3.68 9.20
CA ASP A 96 -10.10 -4.48 8.54
C ASP A 96 -9.43 -3.68 7.40
N GLY A 97 -10.24 -2.98 6.61
CA GLY A 97 -9.72 -2.13 5.55
C GLY A 97 -8.91 -0.95 6.06
N LEU A 98 -9.34 -0.28 7.14
CA LEU A 98 -8.56 0.79 7.78
C LEU A 98 -7.23 0.27 8.32
N ALA A 99 -7.22 -0.91 8.95
CA ALA A 99 -5.97 -1.52 9.40
C ALA A 99 -4.97 -1.76 8.26
N LEU A 100 -5.44 -2.24 7.11
CA LEU A 100 -4.58 -2.44 5.95
C LEU A 100 -4.14 -1.11 5.32
N HIS A 101 -5.03 -0.11 5.24
CA HIS A 101 -4.70 1.24 4.80
C HIS A 101 -3.53 1.81 5.62
N ASP A 102 -3.62 1.76 6.95
CA ASP A 102 -2.62 2.34 7.85
C ASP A 102 -1.27 1.61 7.75
N VAL A 103 -1.29 0.29 7.56
CA VAL A 103 -0.07 -0.50 7.34
C VAL A 103 0.58 -0.15 6.00
N ILE A 104 -0.21 0.04 4.93
CA ILE A 104 0.31 0.48 3.63
C ILE A 104 0.92 1.89 3.76
N GLU A 105 0.21 2.82 4.40
CA GLU A 105 0.66 4.20 4.56
C GLU A 105 1.94 4.34 5.39
N SER A 106 2.04 3.55 6.46
CA SER A 106 3.18 3.56 7.38
C SER A 106 4.34 2.64 6.97
N SER A 107 4.22 1.94 5.83
CA SER A 107 5.25 0.99 5.38
C SER A 107 6.60 1.68 5.12
N ASN A 108 7.67 1.12 5.69
CA ASN A 108 9.04 1.58 5.44
C ASN A 108 9.52 1.23 4.02
N THR A 109 9.07 0.11 3.48
CA THR A 109 9.27 -0.24 2.07
C THR A 109 8.19 0.44 1.26
N PRO A 110 8.52 1.21 0.21
CA PRO A 110 7.51 1.83 -0.64
C PRO A 110 6.53 0.78 -1.18
N ILE A 111 5.23 1.13 -1.19
CA ILE A 111 4.19 0.29 -1.77
C ILE A 111 3.56 1.01 -2.95
N GLU A 112 3.48 0.34 -4.09
CA GLU A 112 2.74 0.76 -5.27
C GLU A 112 1.49 -0.10 -5.39
N VAL A 113 0.31 0.51 -5.29
CA VAL A 113 -0.95 -0.22 -5.46
C VAL A 113 -1.33 -0.23 -6.94
N ILE A 114 -1.51 -1.44 -7.48
CA ILE A 114 -1.91 -1.68 -8.87
C ILE A 114 -3.36 -2.17 -8.87
N CYS A 115 -4.25 -1.28 -9.21
CA CYS A 115 -5.69 -1.51 -9.24
C CYS A 115 -6.10 -2.28 -10.51
N THR A 116 -6.86 -3.36 -10.35
CA THR A 116 -7.31 -4.17 -11.48
C THR A 116 -8.76 -4.61 -11.32
N GLY A 117 -9.51 -4.61 -12.43
CA GLY A 117 -10.90 -5.03 -12.51
C GLY A 117 -11.85 -4.12 -11.74
N LYS A 118 -11.84 -4.17 -10.41
CA LYS A 118 -12.73 -3.36 -9.57
C LYS A 118 -12.09 -2.94 -8.25
N ILE A 119 -12.28 -1.69 -7.89
CA ILE A 119 -11.84 -1.09 -6.63
C ILE A 119 -13.03 -0.33 -6.04
N MET A 120 -13.76 -0.98 -5.16
CA MET A 120 -15.04 -0.46 -4.68
C MET A 120 -15.04 -0.28 -3.16
N SER A 121 -15.82 0.71 -2.69
CA SER A 121 -16.07 0.92 -1.26
C SER A 121 -14.75 1.04 -0.48
N MET A 122 -14.54 0.20 0.52
CA MET A 122 -13.30 0.13 1.31
C MET A 122 -12.04 -0.09 0.46
N GLY A 123 -12.18 -0.63 -0.76
CA GLY A 123 -11.06 -0.81 -1.71
C GLY A 123 -10.41 0.51 -2.14
N VAL A 124 -11.21 1.56 -2.31
CA VAL A 124 -10.70 2.91 -2.62
C VAL A 124 -9.87 3.42 -1.44
N ILE A 125 -10.36 3.27 -0.23
CA ILE A 125 -9.65 3.70 1.00
C ILE A 125 -8.31 2.98 1.14
N VAL A 126 -8.29 1.66 0.95
CA VAL A 126 -7.05 0.87 1.04
C VAL A 126 -6.04 1.31 -0.02
N ALA A 127 -6.49 1.54 -1.26
CA ALA A 127 -5.61 2.04 -2.32
C ALA A 127 -5.01 3.41 -1.95
N LEU A 128 -5.77 4.30 -1.31
CA LEU A 128 -5.31 5.61 -0.86
C LEU A 128 -4.23 5.56 0.23
N GLY A 129 -3.96 4.42 0.86
CA GLY A 129 -2.81 4.21 1.72
C GLY A 129 -1.46 4.36 1.00
N ALA A 130 -1.41 4.04 -0.30
CA ALA A 130 -0.20 4.16 -1.09
C ALA A 130 -0.02 5.55 -1.71
N LYS A 131 1.25 5.97 -1.88
CA LYS A 131 1.59 7.22 -2.59
C LYS A 131 1.50 7.06 -4.11
N VAL A 132 1.84 5.88 -4.63
CA VAL A 132 1.76 5.52 -6.05
C VAL A 132 0.58 4.56 -6.23
N ARG A 133 -0.37 4.96 -7.05
CA ARG A 133 -1.62 4.23 -7.31
C ARG A 133 -1.85 4.16 -8.81
N LYS A 134 -1.66 2.96 -9.36
CA LYS A 134 -1.80 2.68 -10.79
C LYS A 134 -3.09 1.91 -11.07
N ALA A 135 -3.64 2.04 -12.25
CA ALA A 135 -4.76 1.19 -12.67
C ALA A 135 -4.69 0.83 -14.15
N TYR A 136 -5.18 -0.37 -14.47
CA TYR A 136 -5.51 -0.71 -15.85
C TYR A 136 -6.77 0.04 -16.31
N ARG A 137 -6.85 0.39 -17.59
CA ARG A 137 -7.92 1.22 -18.17
C ARG A 137 -9.34 0.70 -17.93
N ASN A 138 -9.51 -0.62 -17.87
CA ASN A 138 -10.83 -1.24 -17.64
C ASN A 138 -11.19 -1.40 -16.14
N THR A 139 -10.42 -0.79 -15.24
CA THR A 139 -10.72 -0.83 -13.80
C THR A 139 -11.86 0.10 -13.47
N THR A 140 -12.84 -0.40 -12.74
CA THR A 140 -13.99 0.38 -12.26
C THR A 140 -13.81 0.71 -10.78
N PHE A 141 -14.05 1.96 -10.41
CA PHE A 141 -14.03 2.44 -9.04
C PHE A 141 -15.46 2.73 -8.56
N MET A 142 -15.70 2.60 -7.26
CA MET A 142 -16.99 2.99 -6.68
C MET A 142 -16.82 3.48 -5.25
N ILE A 143 -17.43 4.63 -4.96
CA ILE A 143 -17.54 5.20 -3.62
C ILE A 143 -19.01 5.21 -3.22
N HIS A 144 -19.30 4.75 -2.00
CA HIS A 144 -20.60 4.82 -1.37
C HIS A 144 -20.48 5.06 0.13
N GLN A 145 -21.61 5.36 0.78
CA GLN A 145 -21.66 5.46 2.24
C GLN A 145 -21.49 4.07 2.89
N VAL A 146 -21.05 4.06 4.16
CA VAL A 146 -21.03 2.83 4.97
C VAL A 146 -22.42 2.22 5.01
N SER A 147 -22.52 0.94 4.74
CA SER A 147 -23.77 0.17 4.79
C SER A 147 -23.62 -1.02 5.74
N GLY A 148 -24.73 -1.38 6.38
CA GLY A 148 -24.76 -2.51 7.30
C GLY A 148 -26.18 -2.84 7.73
N LEU A 149 -26.31 -3.92 8.50
CA LEU A 149 -27.55 -4.33 9.15
C LEU A 149 -27.39 -4.14 10.66
N SER A 150 -28.43 -3.60 11.30
CA SER A 150 -28.48 -3.47 12.75
C SER A 150 -29.74 -4.17 13.27
N PHE A 151 -29.55 -4.96 14.30
CA PHE A 151 -30.61 -5.65 15.03
C PHE A 151 -30.41 -5.45 16.52
N GLY A 152 -31.46 -5.33 17.29
CA GLY A 152 -31.39 -5.20 18.73
C GLY A 152 -32.41 -4.23 19.29
N THR A 153 -32.16 -3.71 20.47
CA THR A 153 -32.99 -2.65 21.10
C THR A 153 -32.81 -1.33 20.35
N LEU A 154 -33.73 -0.40 20.52
CA LEU A 154 -33.65 0.93 19.91
C LEU A 154 -32.29 1.60 20.19
N ARG A 155 -31.81 1.51 21.44
CA ARG A 155 -30.55 2.12 21.85
C ARG A 155 -29.32 1.49 21.14
N GLU A 156 -29.31 0.17 20.99
CA GLU A 156 -28.24 -0.53 20.24
C GLU A 156 -28.24 -0.15 18.75
N MET A 157 -29.43 0.10 18.18
CA MET A 157 -29.53 0.60 16.81
C MET A 157 -29.03 2.03 16.69
N GLU A 158 -29.35 2.93 17.64
CA GLU A 158 -28.87 4.30 17.70
C GLU A 158 -27.31 4.32 17.82
N ASP A 159 -26.74 3.49 18.68
CA ASP A 159 -25.28 3.36 18.82
C ASP A 159 -24.63 2.86 17.52
N THR A 160 -25.24 1.92 16.83
CA THR A 160 -24.75 1.41 15.52
C THR A 160 -24.79 2.50 14.45
N VAL A 161 -25.85 3.31 14.40
CA VAL A 161 -25.95 4.43 13.46
C VAL A 161 -24.90 5.51 13.76
N ALA A 162 -24.71 5.83 15.03
CA ALA A 162 -23.68 6.79 15.45
C ALA A 162 -22.27 6.32 15.03
N GLU A 163 -21.96 5.05 15.23
CA GLU A 163 -20.67 4.46 14.82
C GLU A 163 -20.50 4.42 13.30
N ALA A 164 -21.54 4.05 12.54
CA ALA A 164 -21.51 4.10 11.08
C ALA A 164 -21.27 5.52 10.56
N SER A 165 -21.86 6.53 11.20
CA SER A 165 -21.66 7.94 10.88
C SER A 165 -20.21 8.38 11.16
N ARG A 166 -19.64 7.98 12.29
CA ARG A 166 -18.25 8.24 12.66
C ARG A 166 -17.27 7.59 11.64
N ILE A 167 -17.54 6.36 11.22
CA ILE A 167 -16.73 5.67 10.21
C ILE A 167 -16.83 6.41 8.87
N ASN A 168 -18.03 6.79 8.42
CA ASN A 168 -18.18 7.59 7.19
C ASN A 168 -17.34 8.86 7.21
N GLU A 169 -17.31 9.58 8.33
CA GLU A 169 -16.50 10.78 8.49
C GLU A 169 -15.00 10.46 8.33
N ILE A 170 -14.51 9.39 8.96
CA ILE A 170 -13.11 8.95 8.82
C ILE A 170 -12.78 8.66 7.35
N LEU A 171 -13.59 7.84 6.67
CA LEU A 171 -13.35 7.45 5.29
C LEU A 171 -13.37 8.65 4.34
N PHE A 172 -14.31 9.56 4.52
CA PHE A 172 -14.42 10.77 3.71
C PHE A 172 -13.28 11.76 3.96
N ASN A 173 -12.79 11.85 5.21
CA ASN A 173 -11.61 12.64 5.51
C ASN A 173 -10.35 12.07 4.85
N ILE A 174 -10.20 10.74 4.79
CA ILE A 174 -9.11 10.10 4.03
C ILE A 174 -9.22 10.47 2.55
N ILE A 175 -10.40 10.35 1.94
CA ILE A 175 -10.61 10.71 0.52
C ILE A 175 -10.26 12.17 0.29
N LYS A 176 -10.82 13.09 1.06
CA LYS A 176 -10.58 14.55 0.91
C LYS A 176 -9.11 14.93 1.07
N SER A 177 -8.41 14.31 2.01
CA SER A 177 -7.00 14.64 2.29
C SER A 177 -6.03 14.14 1.22
N LYS A 178 -6.40 13.13 0.45
CA LYS A 178 -5.49 12.43 -0.49
C LYS A 178 -5.89 12.58 -1.96
N THR A 179 -7.02 13.21 -2.24
CA THR A 179 -7.59 13.34 -3.59
C THR A 179 -8.08 14.76 -3.86
N LYS A 180 -8.61 14.98 -5.06
CA LYS A 180 -9.27 16.22 -5.45
C LYS A 180 -10.81 16.16 -5.27
N VAL A 181 -11.32 15.06 -4.71
CA VAL A 181 -12.75 14.89 -4.45
C VAL A 181 -13.21 15.93 -3.44
N THR A 182 -14.26 16.67 -3.78
CA THR A 182 -14.79 17.75 -2.95
C THR A 182 -15.77 17.25 -1.89
N GLU A 183 -15.99 18.06 -0.87
CA GLU A 183 -16.97 17.76 0.18
C GLU A 183 -18.39 17.72 -0.39
N GLU A 184 -18.71 18.58 -1.36
CA GLU A 184 -20.00 18.61 -2.04
C GLU A 184 -20.27 17.29 -2.76
N GLN A 185 -19.28 16.75 -3.48
CA GLN A 185 -19.38 15.48 -4.19
C GLN A 185 -19.63 14.31 -3.20
N LEU A 186 -18.93 14.28 -2.07
CA LEU A 186 -19.16 13.26 -1.03
C LEU A 186 -20.51 13.42 -0.33
N ASN A 187 -20.95 14.66 -0.09
CA ASN A 187 -22.27 14.93 0.46
C ASN A 187 -23.40 14.48 -0.47
N GLU A 188 -23.22 14.59 -1.79
CA GLU A 188 -24.17 14.03 -2.74
C GLU A 188 -24.31 12.51 -2.63
N VAL A 189 -23.20 11.79 -2.43
CA VAL A 189 -23.19 10.34 -2.19
C VAL A 189 -24.01 9.99 -0.95
N LEU A 190 -23.83 10.75 0.16
CA LEU A 190 -24.57 10.55 1.40
C LEU A 190 -26.06 10.86 1.25
N GLN A 191 -26.39 12.04 0.76
CA GLN A 191 -27.78 12.53 0.72
C GLN A 191 -28.64 11.79 -0.29
N LYS A 192 -28.09 11.46 -1.46
CA LYS A 192 -28.80 10.77 -2.53
C LYS A 192 -28.78 9.25 -2.37
N LYS A 193 -28.05 8.70 -1.38
CA LYS A 193 -27.81 7.25 -1.18
C LYS A 193 -27.40 6.57 -2.50
N LYS A 194 -26.49 7.21 -3.24
CA LYS A 194 -26.12 6.81 -4.59
C LYS A 194 -24.72 6.21 -4.58
N ASP A 195 -24.56 5.04 -5.18
CA ASP A 195 -23.25 4.51 -5.51
C ASP A 195 -22.64 5.37 -6.63
N TRP A 196 -21.48 5.92 -6.36
CA TRP A 196 -20.74 6.74 -7.33
C TRP A 196 -19.69 5.90 -8.03
N PHE A 197 -20.06 5.39 -9.20
CA PHE A 197 -19.15 4.65 -10.08
C PHE A 197 -18.31 5.59 -10.92
N MET A 198 -17.04 5.19 -11.15
CA MET A 198 -16.07 5.95 -11.91
C MET A 198 -15.23 5.02 -12.78
N THR A 199 -14.86 5.51 -13.96
CA THR A 199 -13.83 4.88 -14.81
C THR A 199 -12.43 5.11 -14.22
N ALA A 200 -11.42 4.44 -14.76
CA ALA A 200 -10.04 4.67 -14.36
C ALA A 200 -9.56 6.09 -14.72
N GLU A 201 -10.03 6.64 -15.84
CA GLU A 201 -9.74 8.02 -16.27
C GLU A 201 -10.33 9.04 -15.28
N GLU A 202 -11.60 8.90 -14.91
CA GLU A 202 -12.26 9.77 -13.92
C GLU A 202 -11.56 9.67 -12.55
N ALA A 203 -11.18 8.47 -12.14
CA ALA A 203 -10.44 8.26 -10.89
C ALA A 203 -9.04 8.93 -10.92
N LEU A 204 -8.39 8.98 -12.09
CA LEU A 204 -7.14 9.71 -12.29
C LEU A 204 -7.35 11.22 -12.19
N GLU A 205 -8.36 11.76 -12.85
CA GLU A 205 -8.70 13.18 -12.81
C GLU A 205 -9.00 13.67 -11.39
N LEU A 206 -9.72 12.85 -10.62
CA LEU A 206 -10.03 13.09 -9.21
C LEU A 206 -8.83 12.86 -8.26
N GLY A 207 -7.71 12.35 -8.75
CA GLY A 207 -6.52 12.09 -7.93
C GLY A 207 -6.65 10.85 -7.04
N ILE A 208 -7.65 10.01 -7.26
CA ILE A 208 -7.73 8.68 -6.63
C ILE A 208 -6.59 7.80 -7.15
N LEU A 209 -6.26 7.94 -8.43
CA LEU A 209 -5.08 7.35 -9.06
C LEU A 209 -3.98 8.40 -9.27
N THR A 210 -2.75 7.93 -9.42
CA THR A 210 -1.60 8.75 -9.82
C THR A 210 -1.22 8.55 -11.28
N GLU A 211 -1.50 7.35 -11.85
CA GLU A 211 -1.20 7.02 -13.25
C GLU A 211 -2.06 5.86 -13.77
N LEU A 212 -2.15 5.74 -15.09
CA LEU A 212 -2.72 4.57 -15.80
C LEU A 212 -1.58 3.71 -16.34
N VAL A 213 -1.81 2.37 -16.35
CA VAL A 213 -0.90 1.35 -16.92
C VAL A 213 -1.28 1.06 -18.36
#